data_7cba552e990fc9286391853a1367ccaf
#
_entry.id   7cba552e990fc9286391853a1367ccaf
#
_cell.length_a   1.000
_cell.length_b   1.000
_cell.length_c   1.000
_cell.angle_alpha   90.00
_cell.angle_beta   90.00
_cell.angle_gamma   90.00
#
_symmetry.space_group_name_H-M   'P 1'
#
loop_
_entity.id
_entity.type
_entity.pdbx_description
1 polymer ?
#
loop_
_entity_poly.entity_id
_entity_poly.type
_entity_poly.pdbx_seq_one_letter_code
_entity_poly.pdbx_strand_id
1 'polypeptide(L)'
;MNNDSWKKWFGPKDENGTLTLNKDGDNWICDEDRSVDIDADKVSTMVGKVASLTSENKIENVEDIAQYGLDAPSLTILVSDGTTSYTILIGNYNETTYTYYMCLESDKSTVYTTDSATITSFNSNTLEDITAEEETETETETESEAEEITETDSESASE
;
A
#
# COMPACT_ATOMS: atom_id res chain seq x y z
N MET A 1 2.54 4.01 23.06
CA MET A 1 3.65 4.32 22.15
C MET A 1 3.03 4.88 20.90
N ASN A 2 3.30 6.13 20.60
CA ASN A 2 2.74 6.81 19.45
C ASN A 2 3.30 6.19 18.17
N ASN A 3 2.41 5.72 17.33
CA ASN A 3 2.74 5.11 16.04
C ASN A 3 3.03 6.18 14.96
N ASP A 4 3.47 7.38 15.41
CA ASP A 4 3.78 8.53 14.54
C ASP A 4 5.18 8.47 13.92
N SER A 5 5.81 7.30 13.92
CA SER A 5 7.22 7.17 13.53
C SER A 5 7.49 7.16 12.02
N TRP A 6 6.49 6.93 11.18
CA TRP A 6 6.71 6.83 9.75
C TRP A 6 6.31 8.14 9.06
N LYS A 7 7.28 8.98 8.73
CA LYS A 7 7.01 10.30 8.11
C LYS A 7 7.20 10.32 6.61
N LYS A 8 7.89 9.35 6.05
CA LYS A 8 8.13 9.30 4.62
C LYS A 8 8.39 7.87 4.16
N TRP A 9 7.63 7.45 3.18
CA TRP A 9 7.84 6.19 2.49
C TRP A 9 8.07 6.49 1.00
N PHE A 10 9.13 5.92 0.45
CA PHE A 10 9.35 5.94 -0.99
C PHE A 10 9.05 4.53 -1.49
N GLY A 11 8.00 4.41 -2.26
CA GLY A 11 7.66 3.17 -2.92
C GLY A 11 8.66 2.77 -3.98
N PRO A 12 8.37 1.67 -4.68
CA PRO A 12 9.29 1.11 -5.63
C PRO A 12 9.68 2.13 -6.69
N LYS A 13 10.97 2.24 -6.92
CA LYS A 13 11.49 2.74 -8.17
C LYS A 13 11.61 1.50 -9.07
N ASP A 14 10.54 1.18 -9.73
CA ASP A 14 10.48 0.13 -10.74
C ASP A 14 10.24 0.76 -12.12
N GLU A 15 9.92 -0.06 -13.09
CA GLU A 15 9.56 0.39 -14.45
C GLU A 15 8.31 1.27 -14.49
N ASN A 16 7.47 1.25 -13.43
CA ASN A 16 6.23 2.01 -13.28
C ASN A 16 6.44 3.38 -12.61
N GLY A 17 7.65 3.65 -12.11
CA GLY A 17 8.03 4.94 -11.54
C GLY A 17 8.31 4.90 -10.04
N THR A 18 8.20 6.07 -9.41
CA THR A 18 8.43 6.23 -7.98
C THR A 18 7.12 6.65 -7.32
N LEU A 19 6.73 5.96 -6.27
CA LEU A 19 5.62 6.33 -5.42
C LEU A 19 6.16 6.90 -4.12
N THR A 20 5.88 8.16 -3.84
CA THR A 20 6.36 8.84 -2.62
C THR A 20 5.18 9.21 -1.74
N LEU A 21 5.10 8.62 -0.57
CA LEU A 21 4.06 8.88 0.41
C LEU A 21 4.64 9.58 1.64
N ASN A 22 4.04 10.69 2.03
CA ASN A 22 4.38 11.43 3.23
C ASN A 22 3.20 11.39 4.19
N LYS A 23 3.49 11.13 5.46
CA LYS A 23 2.47 11.19 6.51
C LYS A 23 2.37 12.61 7.04
N ASP A 24 1.16 13.17 7.04
CA ASP A 24 0.83 14.46 7.62
C ASP A 24 -0.31 14.27 8.64
N GLY A 25 0.04 14.24 9.91
CA GLY A 25 -0.89 13.84 10.98
C GLY A 25 -1.34 12.38 10.80
N ASP A 26 -2.64 12.19 10.64
CA ASP A 26 -3.24 10.87 10.41
C ASP A 26 -3.37 10.52 8.92
N ASN A 27 -3.14 11.50 8.03
CA ASN A 27 -3.32 11.35 6.59
C ASN A 27 -2.01 10.99 5.88
N TRP A 28 -2.13 10.40 4.70
CA TRP A 28 -1.04 10.19 3.78
C TRP A 28 -1.22 11.05 2.54
N ILE A 29 -0.13 11.59 2.02
CA ILE A 29 -0.10 12.45 0.84
C ILE A 29 0.87 11.84 -0.15
N CYS A 30 0.44 11.66 -1.41
CA CYS A 30 1.31 11.29 -2.51
C CYS A 30 2.00 12.54 -3.07
N ASP A 31 3.33 12.54 -3.16
CA ASP A 31 4.08 13.67 -3.71
C ASP A 31 3.91 13.79 -5.22
N GLU A 32 3.73 12.68 -5.92
CA GLU A 32 3.56 12.61 -7.37
C GLU A 32 2.19 13.14 -7.81
N ASP A 33 1.15 12.93 -6.98
CA ASP A 33 -0.19 13.47 -7.22
C ASP A 33 -0.90 13.78 -5.89
N ARG A 34 -0.89 15.05 -5.53
CA ARG A 34 -1.50 15.54 -4.27
C ARG A 34 -3.02 15.68 -4.32
N SER A 35 -3.63 15.46 -5.48
CA SER A 35 -5.08 15.53 -5.65
C SER A 35 -5.77 14.22 -5.29
N VAL A 36 -5.00 13.13 -5.20
CA VAL A 36 -5.51 11.80 -4.88
C VAL A 36 -5.68 11.67 -3.38
N ASP A 37 -6.85 11.22 -2.97
CA ASP A 37 -7.13 10.85 -1.59
C ASP A 37 -6.55 9.44 -1.33
N ILE A 38 -5.68 9.34 -0.34
CA ILE A 38 -4.93 8.12 -0.04
C ILE A 38 -5.61 7.35 1.09
N ASP A 39 -5.87 6.08 0.83
CA ASP A 39 -6.39 5.15 1.84
C ASP A 39 -5.31 4.84 2.89
N ALA A 40 -5.46 5.42 4.08
CA ALA A 40 -4.51 5.28 5.17
C ALA A 40 -4.35 3.83 5.66
N ASP A 41 -5.39 3.01 5.57
CA ASP A 41 -5.35 1.61 6.01
C ASP A 41 -4.56 0.76 5.02
N LYS A 42 -4.73 1.00 3.72
CA LYS A 42 -3.94 0.34 2.68
C LYS A 42 -2.45 0.67 2.82
N VAL A 43 -2.11 1.96 3.02
CA VAL A 43 -0.72 2.37 3.25
C VAL A 43 -0.17 1.81 4.54
N SER A 44 -0.94 1.82 5.63
CA SER A 44 -0.51 1.24 6.90
C SER A 44 -0.22 -0.27 6.79
N THR A 45 -1.01 -0.97 5.98
CA THR A 45 -0.77 -2.39 5.66
C THR A 45 0.55 -2.58 4.91
N MET A 46 0.84 -1.74 3.92
CA MET A 46 2.11 -1.79 3.17
C MET A 46 3.31 -1.52 4.08
N VAL A 47 3.25 -0.46 4.89
CA VAL A 47 4.31 -0.12 5.86
C VAL A 47 4.51 -1.25 6.86
N GLY A 48 3.42 -1.87 7.32
CA GLY A 48 3.46 -3.02 8.21
C GLY A 48 4.20 -4.22 7.60
N LYS A 49 4.03 -4.48 6.31
CA LYS A 49 4.77 -5.53 5.59
C LYS A 49 6.27 -5.24 5.54
N VAL A 50 6.67 -4.00 5.29
CA VAL A 50 8.10 -3.62 5.33
C VAL A 50 8.66 -3.79 6.74
N ALA A 51 7.94 -3.32 7.75
CA ALA A 51 8.37 -3.43 9.14
C ALA A 51 8.49 -4.88 9.64
N SER A 52 7.74 -5.81 9.04
CA SER A 52 7.75 -7.24 9.34
C SER A 52 8.54 -8.06 8.32
N LEU A 53 9.29 -7.43 7.43
CA LEU A 53 10.09 -8.12 6.42
C LEU A 53 11.13 -9.02 7.12
N THR A 54 11.08 -10.30 6.81
CA THR A 54 11.95 -11.32 7.40
C THR A 54 12.89 -11.90 6.35
N SER A 55 14.09 -12.29 6.80
CA SER A 55 15.03 -13.02 5.96
C SER A 55 14.93 -14.51 6.23
N GLU A 56 14.98 -15.31 5.17
CA GLU A 56 15.07 -16.78 5.27
C GLU A 56 16.52 -17.25 5.37
N ASN A 57 17.41 -16.63 4.61
CA ASN A 57 18.82 -16.92 4.60
C ASN A 57 19.66 -15.65 4.63
N LYS A 58 20.90 -15.79 5.11
CA LYS A 58 21.91 -14.75 5.17
C LYS A 58 23.18 -15.20 4.50
N ILE A 59 23.73 -14.36 3.59
CA ILE A 59 24.98 -14.57 2.89
C ILE A 59 25.91 -13.44 3.30
N GLU A 60 27.01 -13.77 3.96
CA GLU A 60 27.97 -12.79 4.46
C GLU A 60 29.23 -12.74 3.58
N ASN A 61 29.99 -11.66 3.69
CA ASN A 61 31.22 -11.41 2.96
C ASN A 61 31.02 -11.44 1.43
N VAL A 62 29.95 -10.85 0.98
CA VAL A 62 29.66 -10.69 -0.45
C VAL A 62 30.59 -9.61 -1.02
N GLU A 63 31.41 -9.98 -1.99
CA GLU A 63 32.33 -9.07 -2.69
C GLU A 63 31.70 -8.44 -3.92
N ASP A 64 30.77 -9.15 -4.57
CA ASP A 64 30.07 -8.71 -5.78
C ASP A 64 28.56 -8.90 -5.63
N ILE A 65 27.85 -7.81 -5.53
CA ILE A 65 26.39 -7.80 -5.41
C ILE A 65 25.67 -7.93 -6.76
N ALA A 66 26.39 -7.77 -7.89
CA ALA A 66 25.81 -7.88 -9.23
C ALA A 66 25.29 -9.30 -9.52
N GLN A 67 25.92 -10.33 -8.96
CA GLN A 67 25.46 -11.70 -9.08
C GLN A 67 24.05 -11.94 -8.50
N TYR A 68 23.60 -11.05 -7.60
CA TYR A 68 22.28 -11.09 -6.99
C TYR A 68 21.32 -10.03 -7.59
N GLY A 69 21.80 -9.26 -8.61
CA GLY A 69 21.03 -8.18 -9.22
C GLY A 69 20.84 -6.96 -8.32
N LEU A 70 21.69 -6.80 -7.31
CA LEU A 70 21.59 -5.71 -6.32
C LEU A 70 22.39 -4.46 -6.71
N ASP A 71 23.17 -4.50 -7.77
CA ASP A 71 23.80 -3.35 -8.43
C ASP A 71 22.82 -2.55 -9.29
N ALA A 72 21.78 -3.25 -9.81
CA ALA A 72 20.66 -2.68 -10.54
C ALA A 72 19.35 -3.28 -9.98
N PRO A 73 18.94 -2.88 -8.77
CA PRO A 73 17.82 -3.51 -8.08
C PRO A 73 16.50 -3.35 -8.86
N SER A 74 15.71 -4.42 -8.89
CA SER A 74 14.37 -4.41 -9.50
C SER A 74 13.37 -3.58 -8.70
N LEU A 75 13.63 -3.43 -7.39
CA LEU A 75 12.80 -2.65 -6.49
C LEU A 75 13.70 -2.01 -5.43
N THR A 76 13.45 -0.74 -5.13
CA THR A 76 14.10 -0.02 -4.02
C THR A 76 13.02 0.49 -3.07
N ILE A 77 13.12 0.13 -1.81
CA ILE A 77 12.18 0.56 -0.77
C ILE A 77 12.94 1.48 0.18
N LEU A 78 12.52 2.72 0.29
CA LEU A 78 13.03 3.66 1.29
C LEU A 78 11.97 3.91 2.35
N VAL A 79 12.30 3.68 3.60
CA VAL A 79 11.44 4.00 4.75
C VAL A 79 12.16 4.95 5.69
N SER A 80 11.43 5.94 6.21
CA SER A 80 11.99 6.92 7.14
C SER A 80 10.95 7.31 8.19
N ASP A 81 11.39 7.39 9.44
CA ASP A 81 10.62 7.93 10.55
C ASP A 81 10.92 9.43 10.80
N GLY A 82 11.66 10.05 9.90
CA GLY A 82 12.10 11.44 10.02
C GLY A 82 13.38 11.61 10.86
N THR A 83 13.86 10.57 11.52
CA THR A 83 15.13 10.54 12.28
C THR A 83 16.07 9.50 11.68
N THR A 84 15.55 8.34 11.37
CA THR A 84 16.29 7.22 10.79
C THR A 84 15.68 6.83 9.45
N SER A 85 16.51 6.48 8.50
CA SER A 85 16.09 6.02 7.18
C SER A 85 16.77 4.70 6.86
N TYR A 86 16.02 3.81 6.24
CA TYR A 86 16.53 2.54 5.71
C TYR A 86 16.19 2.43 4.24
N THR A 87 17.17 2.09 3.44
CA THR A 87 16.99 1.77 2.02
C THR A 87 17.25 0.28 1.84
N ILE A 88 16.24 -0.43 1.35
CA ILE A 88 16.29 -1.86 1.05
C ILE A 88 16.32 -2.00 -0.46
N LEU A 89 17.34 -2.70 -0.96
CA LEU A 89 17.50 -3.04 -2.36
C LEU A 89 16.99 -4.46 -2.57
N ILE A 90 16.13 -4.66 -3.55
CA ILE A 90 15.60 -5.97 -3.95
C ILE A 90 16.18 -6.29 -5.34
N GLY A 91 16.87 -7.38 -5.44
CA GLY A 91 17.55 -7.84 -6.65
C GLY A 91 16.78 -8.93 -7.39
N ASN A 92 17.52 -9.94 -7.85
CA ASN A 92 16.99 -11.03 -8.66
C ASN A 92 16.07 -11.96 -7.86
N TYR A 93 15.09 -12.52 -8.58
CA TYR A 93 14.29 -13.63 -8.09
C TYR A 93 15.04 -14.96 -8.30
N ASN A 94 15.00 -15.82 -7.29
CA ASN A 94 15.54 -17.16 -7.34
C ASN A 94 14.42 -18.18 -7.55
N GLU A 95 14.30 -18.72 -8.75
CA GLU A 95 13.25 -19.68 -9.13
C GLU A 95 13.35 -21.03 -8.39
N THR A 96 14.52 -21.36 -7.84
CA THR A 96 14.72 -22.62 -7.12
C THR A 96 14.18 -22.56 -5.70
N THR A 97 14.36 -21.43 -5.03
CA THR A 97 13.95 -21.23 -3.63
C THR A 97 12.69 -20.38 -3.51
N TYR A 98 12.20 -19.81 -4.61
CA TYR A 98 11.04 -18.88 -4.64
C TYR A 98 11.25 -17.65 -3.77
N THR A 99 12.47 -17.14 -3.70
CA THR A 99 12.83 -15.98 -2.89
C THR A 99 13.43 -14.88 -3.75
N TYR A 100 13.42 -13.65 -3.25
CA TYR A 100 14.20 -12.54 -3.78
C TYR A 100 15.46 -12.32 -2.95
N TYR A 101 16.55 -11.93 -3.62
CA TYR A 101 17.73 -11.42 -2.93
C TYR A 101 17.50 -9.97 -2.50
N MET A 102 17.93 -9.62 -1.30
CA MET A 102 17.85 -8.26 -0.79
C MET A 102 19.09 -7.89 0.02
N CYS A 103 19.38 -6.60 0.10
CA CYS A 103 20.36 -6.05 1.04
C CYS A 103 19.93 -4.66 1.51
N LEU A 104 20.54 -4.20 2.58
CA LEU A 104 20.47 -2.80 2.96
C LEU A 104 21.49 -2.01 2.11
N GLU A 105 21.12 -0.84 1.63
CA GLU A 105 22.05 0.04 0.90
C GLU A 105 23.26 0.42 1.77
N SER A 106 23.06 0.50 3.08
CA SER A 106 24.11 0.78 4.07
C SER A 106 25.06 -0.39 4.33
N ASP A 107 24.67 -1.63 3.98
CA ASP A 107 25.49 -2.83 4.13
C ASP A 107 25.34 -3.77 2.94
N LYS A 108 26.14 -3.53 1.91
CA LYS A 108 26.13 -4.34 0.68
C LYS A 108 27.02 -5.60 0.78
N SER A 109 27.70 -5.78 1.91
CA SER A 109 28.51 -6.99 2.16
C SER A 109 27.66 -8.16 2.69
N THR A 110 26.42 -7.89 3.07
CA THR A 110 25.49 -8.88 3.57
C THR A 110 24.24 -8.92 2.68
N VAL A 111 24.00 -10.07 2.07
CA VAL A 111 22.81 -10.32 1.24
C VAL A 111 21.88 -11.27 1.98
N TYR A 112 20.60 -11.01 1.91
CA TYR A 112 19.55 -11.82 2.48
C TYR A 112 18.65 -12.38 1.38
N THR A 113 17.89 -13.42 1.70
CA THR A 113 16.75 -13.85 0.87
C THR A 113 15.46 -13.62 1.63
N THR A 114 14.43 -13.25 0.92
CA THR A 114 13.10 -13.01 1.48
C THR A 114 12.02 -13.64 0.62
N ASP A 115 10.88 -13.92 1.22
CA ASP A 115 9.73 -14.53 0.57
C ASP A 115 9.22 -13.72 -0.63
N SER A 116 8.93 -14.41 -1.71
CA SER A 116 8.48 -13.78 -2.96
C SER A 116 7.10 -13.14 -2.88
N ALA A 117 6.19 -13.71 -2.07
CA ALA A 117 4.83 -13.18 -1.97
C ALA A 117 4.81 -11.79 -1.35
N THR A 118 5.68 -11.55 -0.36
CA THR A 118 5.87 -10.23 0.25
C THR A 118 6.34 -9.22 -0.79
N ILE A 119 7.39 -9.53 -1.56
CA ILE A 119 7.93 -8.60 -2.57
C ILE A 119 6.93 -8.38 -3.71
N THR A 120 6.28 -9.42 -4.19
CA THR A 120 5.25 -9.31 -5.24
C THR A 120 4.12 -8.39 -4.81
N SER A 121 3.74 -8.40 -3.54
CA SER A 121 2.71 -7.51 -3.02
C SER A 121 3.11 -6.03 -3.04
N PHE A 122 4.40 -5.69 -3.03
CA PHE A 122 4.89 -4.33 -3.23
C PHE A 122 4.90 -3.92 -4.71
N ASN A 123 5.35 -4.81 -5.59
CA ASN A 123 5.39 -4.55 -7.03
C ASN A 123 3.98 -4.36 -7.63
N SER A 124 2.95 -4.92 -6.99
CA SER A 124 1.56 -4.80 -7.42
C SER A 124 0.87 -3.54 -6.93
N ASN A 125 1.46 -2.80 -5.98
CA ASN A 125 0.83 -1.61 -5.41
C ASN A 125 1.18 -0.38 -6.25
N THR A 126 0.22 0.04 -7.05
CA THR A 126 0.25 1.32 -7.78
C THR A 126 -0.44 2.41 -6.96
N LEU A 127 -0.37 3.66 -7.42
CA LEU A 127 -1.12 4.76 -6.80
C LEU A 127 -2.63 4.46 -6.77
N GLU A 128 -3.16 3.86 -7.84
CA GLU A 128 -4.57 3.49 -7.95
C GLU A 128 -4.99 2.48 -6.86
N ASP A 129 -4.13 1.51 -6.54
CA ASP A 129 -4.43 0.49 -5.52
C ASP A 129 -4.54 1.05 -4.10
N ILE A 130 -3.87 2.18 -3.82
CA ILE A 130 -3.87 2.83 -2.51
C ILE A 130 -4.75 4.07 -2.46
N THR A 131 -5.45 4.40 -3.53
CA THR A 131 -6.45 5.46 -3.56
C THR A 131 -7.68 5.04 -2.75
N ALA A 132 -8.24 5.98 -2.00
CA ALA A 132 -9.52 5.79 -1.35
C ALA A 132 -10.61 5.65 -2.40
N GLU A 133 -11.48 4.69 -2.23
CA GLU A 133 -12.65 4.56 -3.08
C GLU A 133 -13.60 5.72 -2.77
N GLU A 134 -14.03 6.49 -3.79
CA GLU A 134 -15.09 7.45 -3.62
C GLU A 134 -16.37 6.66 -3.24
N GLU A 135 -16.82 6.83 -2.01
CA GLU A 135 -18.13 6.35 -1.63
C GLU A 135 -19.17 7.11 -2.47
N THR A 136 -19.63 6.49 -3.56
CA THR A 136 -20.81 6.94 -4.24
C THR A 136 -21.97 6.74 -3.26
N GLU A 137 -22.30 7.81 -2.54
CA GLU A 137 -23.55 7.87 -1.79
C GLU A 137 -24.68 7.64 -2.79
N THR A 138 -25.18 6.41 -2.83
CA THR A 138 -26.43 6.10 -3.50
C THR A 138 -27.50 6.71 -2.60
N GLU A 139 -27.88 7.95 -2.88
CA GLU A 139 -29.08 8.52 -2.34
C GLU A 139 -30.24 7.60 -2.74
N THR A 140 -30.64 6.77 -1.81
CA THR A 140 -31.88 6.04 -1.92
C THR A 140 -32.99 7.08 -1.66
N GLU A 141 -33.46 7.71 -2.74
CA GLU A 141 -34.71 8.44 -2.70
C GLU A 141 -35.80 7.45 -2.31
N THR A 142 -36.18 7.51 -1.05
CA THR A 142 -37.40 6.86 -0.56
C THR A 142 -38.55 7.71 -1.04
N GLU A 143 -39.08 7.39 -2.21
CA GLU A 143 -40.32 7.91 -2.69
C GLU A 143 -41.43 7.38 -1.77
N SER A 144 -41.88 8.26 -0.86
CA SER A 144 -43.07 8.04 -0.03
C SER A 144 -44.30 8.26 -0.89
N GLU A 145 -44.83 7.21 -1.51
CA GLU A 145 -46.16 7.21 -2.07
C GLU A 145 -47.18 7.29 -0.91
N ALA A 146 -47.73 8.48 -0.73
CA ALA A 146 -48.90 8.67 0.10
C ALA A 146 -50.12 8.14 -0.66
N GLU A 147 -50.62 6.98 -0.28
CA GLU A 147 -51.92 6.51 -0.73
C GLU A 147 -53.04 7.36 -0.07
N GLU A 148 -53.66 8.19 -0.88
CA GLU A 148 -54.88 8.91 -0.57
C GLU A 148 -56.03 7.90 -0.54
N ILE A 149 -56.53 7.59 0.66
CA ILE A 149 -57.74 6.79 0.85
C ILE A 149 -58.94 7.72 0.69
N THR A 150 -59.60 7.68 -0.46
CA THR A 150 -60.90 8.31 -0.65
C THR A 150 -61.98 7.44 -0.02
N GLU A 151 -62.50 7.90 1.11
CA GLU A 151 -63.74 7.39 1.66
C GLU A 151 -64.89 7.80 0.74
N THR A 152 -65.54 6.84 0.11
CA THR A 152 -66.84 7.05 -0.50
C THR A 152 -67.94 6.66 0.50
N ASP A 153 -68.48 7.68 1.07
CA ASP A 153 -69.74 7.62 1.81
C ASP A 153 -70.85 7.12 0.87
N SER A 154 -71.51 6.03 1.23
CA SER A 154 -72.69 5.55 0.55
C SER A 154 -73.82 5.43 1.57
N GLU A 155 -74.47 6.55 1.70
CA GLU A 155 -75.79 6.64 2.34
C GLU A 155 -76.79 5.87 1.52
N SER A 156 -77.45 4.88 2.12
CA SER A 156 -78.69 4.29 1.59
C SER A 156 -79.75 4.40 2.63
N ALA A 157 -80.74 5.32 2.33
CA ALA A 157 -81.98 5.50 3.09
C ALA A 157 -83.01 4.48 2.63
N SER A 158 -83.74 3.98 3.66
CA SER A 158 -85.15 3.73 3.82
C SER A 158 -85.96 3.03 2.70
N GLU A 159 -86.66 2.13 3.05
CA GLU A 159 -88.06 1.96 3.57
C GLU A 159 -88.32 0.48 3.75
#